data_7b4e0baa1c3df4a3b2ab24fc244211fb
#
_entry.id   7b4e0baa1c3df4a3b2ab24fc244211fb
#
_cell.length_a   1.000
_cell.length_b   1.000
_cell.length_c   1.000
_cell.angle_alpha   90.00
_cell.angle_beta   90.00
_cell.angle_gamma   90.00
#
_symmetry.space_group_name_H-M   'P 1'
#
loop_
_entity.id
_entity.type
_entity.pdbx_description
1 polymer ?
#
loop_
_entity_poly.entity_id
_entity_poly.type
_entity_poly.pdbx_seq_one_letter_code
_entity_poly.pdbx_strand_id
1 'polypeptide(L)'
;ALDGKSTDAATADPEIPEKLSERITRDLTRWGFAFAMCELDDTVEVNGERLDDKISARIRMIARDHGYGGKYGVPLTALEDQMRVLAAQNSYHPVKRYLAALRWDGADHFAAFTAHIKDKHTPITEEDGTKRRVVDAFLWRWMLGAVAKVYATGAIRAQNPMLVLSGAQNMGKSTLAAWLCGIPDMFIESSINPDSGDHLRYA
;
A
#
# COMPACT_ATOMS: atom_id res chain seq x y z
N ALA A 1 77.45 12.64 7.26
CA ALA A 1 76.27 12.70 6.36
C ALA A 1 75.70 11.28 6.22
N LEU A 2 74.61 10.97 6.85
CA LEU A 2 73.86 9.75 6.69
C LEU A 2 72.41 10.14 6.38
N ASP A 3 72.08 9.92 5.12
CA ASP A 3 70.74 10.13 4.61
C ASP A 3 69.74 9.15 5.24
N GLY A 4 68.81 9.70 6.05
CA GLY A 4 67.69 8.99 6.53
C GLY A 4 66.55 9.00 5.47
N LYS A 5 66.41 7.91 4.74
CA LYS A 5 65.28 7.66 3.87
C LYS A 5 64.12 7.14 4.72
N SER A 6 63.21 8.03 5.10
CA SER A 6 61.88 7.67 5.64
C SER A 6 61.04 7.13 4.50
N THR A 7 60.77 5.84 4.50
CA THR A 7 59.73 5.19 3.68
C THR A 7 58.46 5.07 4.51
N ASP A 8 57.65 6.11 4.51
CA ASP A 8 56.27 6.01 4.92
C ASP A 8 55.48 5.28 3.81
N ALA A 9 55.52 3.95 3.88
CA ALA A 9 54.55 3.12 3.19
C ALA A 9 53.25 3.17 4.00
N ALA A 10 52.35 4.06 3.59
CA ALA A 10 50.97 4.02 4.06
C ALA A 10 50.40 2.64 3.73
N THR A 11 50.31 1.80 4.75
CA THR A 11 49.54 0.54 4.70
C THR A 11 48.09 0.91 4.48
N ALA A 12 47.64 0.86 3.21
CA ALA A 12 46.21 0.90 2.90
C ALA A 12 45.55 -0.28 3.63
N ASP A 13 44.61 0.01 4.51
CA ASP A 13 43.77 -1.02 5.14
C ASP A 13 43.17 -1.89 4.04
N PRO A 14 43.16 -3.21 4.19
CA PRO A 14 42.57 -4.10 3.21
C PRO A 14 41.07 -3.75 3.09
N GLU A 15 40.71 -3.26 1.90
CA GLU A 15 39.31 -2.95 1.56
C GLU A 15 38.47 -4.19 1.82
N ILE A 16 37.56 -4.12 2.81
CA ILE A 16 36.60 -5.19 3.11
C ILE A 16 35.76 -5.38 1.84
N PRO A 17 35.75 -6.58 1.24
CA PRO A 17 35.01 -6.78 0.01
C PRO A 17 33.50 -6.47 0.22
N GLU A 18 32.98 -5.58 -0.61
CA GLU A 18 31.58 -5.19 -0.60
C GLU A 18 30.67 -6.42 -0.71
N LYS A 19 29.65 -6.50 0.17
CA LYS A 19 28.69 -7.60 0.10
C LYS A 19 27.92 -7.54 -1.22
N LEU A 20 27.58 -8.71 -1.77
CA LEU A 20 26.86 -8.82 -3.03
C LEU A 20 25.53 -8.01 -3.00
N SER A 21 24.79 -8.07 -1.90
CA SER A 21 23.54 -7.31 -1.71
C SER A 21 23.75 -5.79 -1.74
N GLU A 22 24.84 -5.30 -1.14
CA GLU A 22 25.19 -3.88 -1.13
C GLU A 22 25.54 -3.40 -2.54
N ARG A 23 26.32 -4.19 -3.27
CA ARG A 23 26.64 -3.94 -4.68
C ARG A 23 25.39 -3.86 -5.53
N ILE A 24 24.49 -4.85 -5.45
CA ILE A 24 23.25 -4.87 -6.22
C ILE A 24 22.39 -3.66 -5.88
N THR A 25 22.23 -3.33 -4.59
CA THR A 25 21.45 -2.17 -4.13
C THR A 25 22.01 -0.87 -4.72
N ARG A 26 23.33 -0.67 -4.63
CA ARG A 26 23.99 0.50 -5.18
C ARG A 26 23.76 0.61 -6.69
N ASP A 27 23.92 -0.48 -7.42
CA ASP A 27 23.80 -0.51 -8.88
C ASP A 27 22.34 -0.22 -9.30
N LEU A 28 21.33 -0.83 -8.66
CA LEU A 28 19.92 -0.57 -8.91
C LEU A 28 19.56 0.90 -8.65
N THR A 29 20.04 1.47 -7.54
CA THR A 29 19.85 2.89 -7.22
C THR A 29 20.52 3.80 -8.25
N ARG A 30 21.73 3.47 -8.68
CA ARG A 30 22.48 4.21 -9.71
C ARG A 30 21.78 4.18 -11.06
N TRP A 31 21.10 3.08 -11.38
CA TRP A 31 20.28 2.97 -12.61
C TRP A 31 18.94 3.67 -12.50
N GLY A 32 18.64 4.30 -11.37
CA GLY A 32 17.43 5.08 -11.16
C GLY A 32 16.20 4.26 -10.79
N PHE A 33 16.36 3.05 -10.26
CA PHE A 33 15.25 2.23 -9.80
C PHE A 33 15.01 2.40 -8.29
N ALA A 34 13.79 2.78 -7.94
CA ALA A 34 13.27 2.80 -6.59
C ALA A 34 12.18 1.73 -6.46
N PHE A 35 12.26 0.90 -5.43
CA PHE A 35 11.35 -0.22 -5.21
C PHE A 35 10.47 0.07 -4.01
N ALA A 36 9.19 -0.30 -4.11
CA ALA A 36 8.23 -0.30 -3.01
C ALA A 36 7.36 -1.55 -3.08
N MET A 37 6.72 -1.90 -1.97
CA MET A 37 5.76 -3.01 -1.89
C MET A 37 4.43 -2.49 -1.37
N CYS A 38 3.36 -2.76 -2.10
CA CYS A 38 2.01 -2.52 -1.64
C CYS A 38 1.61 -3.64 -0.67
N GLU A 39 1.37 -3.29 0.61
CA GLU A 39 0.98 -4.27 1.65
C GLU A 39 -0.42 -4.86 1.46
N LEU A 40 -1.23 -4.30 0.56
CA LEU A 40 -2.61 -4.75 0.37
C LEU A 40 -2.70 -6.00 -0.50
N ASP A 41 -1.83 -6.12 -1.51
CA ASP A 41 -1.82 -7.20 -2.50
C ASP A 41 -0.44 -7.81 -2.76
N ASP A 42 0.55 -7.46 -1.90
CA ASP A 42 1.95 -7.88 -1.99
C ASP A 42 2.60 -7.56 -3.36
N THR A 43 2.10 -6.52 -4.04
CA THR A 43 2.61 -6.11 -5.34
C THR A 43 3.89 -5.31 -5.19
N VAL A 44 4.92 -5.71 -5.93
CA VAL A 44 6.16 -4.94 -6.06
C VAL A 44 5.98 -3.84 -7.10
N GLU A 45 6.38 -2.64 -6.74
CA GLU A 45 6.39 -1.47 -7.61
C GLU A 45 7.83 -0.98 -7.87
N VAL A 46 8.03 -0.44 -9.05
CA VAL A 46 9.29 0.19 -9.47
C VAL A 46 8.98 1.59 -9.98
N ASN A 47 9.55 2.60 -9.32
CA ASN A 47 9.29 4.01 -9.62
C ASN A 47 7.80 4.38 -9.63
N GLY A 48 6.99 3.70 -8.80
CA GLY A 48 5.55 3.92 -8.69
C GLY A 48 4.70 3.18 -9.72
N GLU A 49 5.31 2.35 -10.58
CA GLU A 49 4.61 1.48 -11.52
C GLU A 49 4.70 0.02 -11.06
N ARG A 50 3.63 -0.75 -11.25
CA ARG A 50 3.61 -2.18 -10.92
C ARG A 50 4.69 -2.92 -11.72
N LEU A 51 5.51 -3.71 -11.01
CA LEU A 51 6.53 -4.53 -11.64
C LEU A 51 5.88 -5.63 -12.51
N ASP A 52 5.87 -5.40 -13.79
CA ASP A 52 5.41 -6.36 -14.81
C ASP A 52 6.61 -7.04 -15.53
N ASP A 53 6.29 -7.93 -16.45
CA ASP A 53 7.29 -8.63 -17.26
C ASP A 53 8.14 -7.70 -18.12
N LYS A 54 7.58 -6.57 -18.58
CA LYS A 54 8.30 -5.59 -19.42
C LYS A 54 9.32 -4.83 -18.58
N ILE A 55 8.91 -4.34 -17.41
CA ILE A 55 9.81 -3.63 -16.49
C ILE A 55 10.91 -4.58 -16.01
N SER A 56 10.54 -5.81 -15.63
CA SER A 56 11.51 -6.86 -15.28
C SER A 56 12.50 -7.15 -16.40
N ALA A 57 12.04 -7.28 -17.64
CA ALA A 57 12.90 -7.50 -18.79
C ALA A 57 13.87 -6.32 -19.01
N ARG A 58 13.38 -5.08 -18.89
CA ARG A 58 14.20 -3.87 -19.01
C ARG A 58 15.28 -3.81 -17.95
N ILE A 59 14.96 -4.11 -16.69
CA ILE A 59 15.94 -4.16 -15.60
C ILE A 59 17.00 -5.23 -15.88
N ARG A 60 16.58 -6.43 -16.31
CA ARG A 60 17.53 -7.51 -16.66
C ARG A 60 18.44 -7.16 -17.84
N MET A 61 17.93 -6.44 -18.85
CA MET A 61 18.75 -5.95 -19.96
C MET A 61 19.84 -4.99 -19.46
N ILE A 62 19.45 -3.97 -18.70
CA ILE A 62 20.41 -3.01 -18.11
C ILE A 62 21.44 -3.74 -17.24
N ALA A 63 20.98 -4.70 -16.42
CA ALA A 63 21.88 -5.48 -15.57
C ALA A 63 22.90 -6.29 -16.40
N ARG A 64 22.48 -6.91 -17.51
CA ARG A 64 23.38 -7.63 -18.42
C ARG A 64 24.45 -6.73 -19.05
N ASP A 65 24.06 -5.53 -19.46
CA ASP A 65 25.00 -4.54 -20.01
C ASP A 65 26.06 -4.11 -18.98
N HIS A 66 25.76 -4.27 -17.68
CA HIS A 66 26.66 -3.98 -16.57
C HIS A 66 27.32 -5.24 -15.97
N GLY A 67 27.32 -6.36 -16.69
CA GLY A 67 28.04 -7.57 -16.31
C GLY A 67 27.30 -8.50 -15.35
N TYR A 68 25.98 -8.35 -15.22
CA TYR A 68 25.13 -9.31 -14.51
C TYR A 68 24.79 -10.49 -15.43
N GLY A 69 24.63 -11.65 -14.84
CA GLY A 69 24.43 -12.89 -15.62
C GLY A 69 25.73 -13.38 -16.24
N GLY A 70 25.65 -14.54 -16.91
CA GLY A 70 26.83 -15.17 -17.50
C GLY A 70 27.67 -15.97 -16.48
N LYS A 71 28.74 -16.58 -16.98
CA LYS A 71 29.53 -17.59 -16.23
C LYS A 71 30.24 -17.04 -14.98
N TYR A 72 30.60 -15.74 -14.98
CA TYR A 72 31.38 -15.11 -13.92
C TYR A 72 30.73 -13.82 -13.38
N GLY A 73 29.53 -13.50 -13.83
CA GLY A 73 28.78 -12.32 -13.41
C GLY A 73 27.90 -12.57 -12.18
N VAL A 74 27.32 -11.49 -11.65
CA VAL A 74 26.30 -11.59 -10.60
C VAL A 74 25.08 -12.34 -11.13
N PRO A 75 24.58 -13.37 -10.45
CA PRO A 75 23.39 -14.10 -10.88
C PRO A 75 22.18 -13.19 -11.00
N LEU A 76 21.39 -13.33 -12.05
CA LEU A 76 20.14 -12.56 -12.21
C LEU A 76 19.10 -12.89 -11.12
N THR A 77 19.14 -14.10 -10.58
CA THR A 77 18.30 -14.49 -9.43
C THR A 77 18.63 -13.65 -8.19
N ALA A 78 19.91 -13.41 -7.90
CA ALA A 78 20.32 -12.55 -6.80
C ALA A 78 19.86 -11.09 -7.00
N LEU A 79 19.80 -10.61 -8.24
CA LEU A 79 19.22 -9.32 -8.59
C LEU A 79 17.71 -9.28 -8.26
N GLU A 80 16.96 -10.30 -8.71
CA GLU A 80 15.52 -10.40 -8.46
C GLU A 80 15.20 -10.52 -6.97
N ASP A 81 15.97 -11.30 -6.22
CA ASP A 81 15.83 -11.42 -4.77
C ASP A 81 16.09 -10.08 -4.08
N GLN A 82 17.12 -9.36 -4.48
CA GLN A 82 17.45 -8.06 -3.91
C GLN A 82 16.38 -6.99 -4.24
N MET A 83 15.78 -7.03 -5.42
CA MET A 83 14.65 -6.16 -5.77
C MET A 83 13.47 -6.37 -4.81
N ARG A 84 13.14 -7.62 -4.48
CA ARG A 84 12.09 -7.96 -3.50
C ARG A 84 12.45 -7.49 -2.09
N VAL A 85 13.70 -7.66 -1.67
CA VAL A 85 14.19 -7.18 -0.37
C VAL A 85 14.06 -5.66 -0.27
N LEU A 86 14.48 -4.93 -1.30
CA LEU A 86 14.35 -3.47 -1.35
C LEU A 86 12.90 -3.02 -1.35
N ALA A 87 12.02 -3.71 -2.07
CA ALA A 87 10.60 -3.43 -2.07
C ALA A 87 10.00 -3.65 -0.68
N ALA A 88 10.32 -4.75 0.00
CA ALA A 88 9.84 -5.06 1.35
C ALA A 88 10.32 -4.04 2.39
N GLN A 89 11.54 -3.52 2.25
CA GLN A 89 12.08 -2.47 3.13
C GLN A 89 11.32 -1.12 2.97
N ASN A 90 10.70 -0.90 1.82
CA ASN A 90 9.92 0.28 1.49
C ASN A 90 8.43 -0.06 1.32
N SER A 91 7.92 -0.98 2.14
CA SER A 91 6.51 -1.34 2.09
C SER A 91 5.61 -0.19 2.53
N TYR A 92 4.43 -0.12 1.93
CA TYR A 92 3.43 0.87 2.29
C TYR A 92 2.01 0.32 2.14
N HIS A 93 1.12 0.79 2.99
CA HIS A 93 -0.30 0.49 2.89
C HIS A 93 -1.03 1.68 2.25
N PRO A 94 -1.60 1.55 1.04
CA PRO A 94 -2.16 2.68 0.30
C PRO A 94 -3.29 3.38 1.04
N VAL A 95 -4.17 2.63 1.72
CA VAL A 95 -5.27 3.21 2.49
C VAL A 95 -4.76 3.96 3.72
N LYS A 96 -3.75 3.44 4.44
CA LYS A 96 -3.12 4.16 5.56
C LYS A 96 -2.48 5.46 5.08
N ARG A 97 -1.78 5.41 3.93
CA ARG A 97 -1.16 6.59 3.34
C ARG A 97 -2.20 7.64 2.93
N TYR A 98 -3.31 7.22 2.32
CA TYR A 98 -4.43 8.09 2.00
C TYR A 98 -5.01 8.74 3.27
N LEU A 99 -5.37 7.95 4.28
CA LEU A 99 -5.95 8.46 5.53
C LEU A 99 -4.99 9.41 6.27
N ALA A 100 -3.69 9.11 6.29
CA ALA A 100 -2.68 9.97 6.91
C ALA A 100 -2.47 11.32 6.19
N ALA A 101 -2.78 11.38 4.88
CA ALA A 101 -2.69 12.60 4.10
C ALA A 101 -3.89 13.54 4.30
N LEU A 102 -5.01 13.02 4.80
CA LEU A 102 -6.20 13.85 5.04
C LEU A 102 -5.93 14.93 6.09
N ARG A 103 -6.50 16.10 5.87
CA ARG A 103 -6.47 17.22 6.83
C ARG A 103 -7.90 17.69 7.02
N TRP A 104 -8.28 17.82 8.27
CA TRP A 104 -9.58 18.40 8.61
C TRP A 104 -9.56 19.92 8.39
N ASP A 105 -10.54 20.40 7.65
CA ASP A 105 -10.72 21.81 7.32
C ASP A 105 -11.65 22.56 8.30
N GLY A 106 -12.13 21.88 9.34
CA GLY A 106 -13.04 22.46 10.34
C GLY A 106 -14.54 22.29 10.00
N ALA A 107 -14.89 21.77 8.84
CA ALA A 107 -16.28 21.59 8.44
C ALA A 107 -16.83 20.20 8.81
N ASP A 108 -18.11 20.12 9.16
CA ASP A 108 -18.80 18.85 9.38
C ASP A 108 -19.31 18.26 8.04
N HIS A 109 -18.38 17.66 7.31
CA HIS A 109 -18.67 16.99 6.04
C HIS A 109 -19.60 15.79 6.21
N PHE A 110 -19.58 15.14 7.38
CA PHE A 110 -20.44 14.00 7.64
C PHE A 110 -21.90 14.44 7.71
N ALA A 111 -22.22 15.48 8.47
CA ALA A 111 -23.56 16.03 8.54
C ALA A 111 -24.05 16.55 7.19
N ALA A 112 -23.16 17.27 6.45
CA ALA A 112 -23.47 17.75 5.11
C ALA A 112 -23.79 16.60 4.14
N PHE A 113 -23.02 15.52 4.18
CA PHE A 113 -23.25 14.33 3.35
C PHE A 113 -24.54 13.61 3.71
N THR A 114 -24.77 13.33 5.00
CA THR A 114 -25.95 12.56 5.43
C THR A 114 -27.26 13.33 5.28
N ALA A 115 -27.23 14.66 5.21
CA ALA A 115 -28.39 15.48 4.92
C ALA A 115 -29.06 15.13 3.56
N HIS A 116 -28.30 14.61 2.60
CA HIS A 116 -28.82 14.17 1.30
C HIS A 116 -29.48 12.78 1.33
N ILE A 117 -29.33 12.03 2.43
CA ILE A 117 -29.87 10.68 2.56
C ILE A 117 -31.24 10.75 3.27
N LYS A 118 -32.26 10.25 2.60
CA LYS A 118 -33.61 10.15 3.22
C LYS A 118 -33.65 8.96 4.18
N ASP A 119 -33.88 9.26 5.45
CA ASP A 119 -34.07 8.24 6.49
C ASP A 119 -35.59 8.07 6.76
N LYS A 120 -36.08 6.84 6.65
CA LYS A 120 -37.49 6.49 6.92
C LYS A 120 -37.71 5.95 8.33
N HIS A 121 -36.63 5.79 9.09
CA HIS A 121 -36.69 5.21 10.43
C HIS A 121 -36.94 6.29 11.49
N THR A 122 -37.58 5.89 12.58
CA THR A 122 -37.71 6.73 13.77
C THR A 122 -36.32 7.01 14.36
N PRO A 123 -35.98 8.26 14.69
CA PRO A 123 -34.71 8.59 15.30
C PRO A 123 -34.44 7.78 16.57
N ILE A 124 -33.19 7.41 16.77
CA ILE A 124 -32.70 6.74 17.98
C ILE A 124 -32.53 7.80 19.07
N THR A 125 -32.97 7.49 20.28
CA THR A 125 -32.64 8.31 21.44
C THR A 125 -31.41 7.74 22.11
N GLU A 126 -30.34 8.52 22.18
CA GLU A 126 -29.07 8.18 22.85
C GLU A 126 -29.26 8.24 24.38
N GLU A 127 -28.31 7.71 25.14
CA GLU A 127 -28.36 7.70 26.62
C GLU A 127 -28.43 9.10 27.26
N ASP A 128 -27.86 10.10 26.58
CA ASP A 128 -27.90 11.51 26.97
C ASP A 128 -29.20 12.24 26.60
N GLY A 129 -30.18 11.52 26.01
CA GLY A 129 -31.45 12.07 25.54
C GLY A 129 -31.39 12.73 24.14
N THR A 130 -30.20 12.77 23.52
CA THR A 130 -30.04 13.33 22.16
C THR A 130 -30.73 12.42 21.15
N LYS A 131 -31.43 13.01 20.19
CA LYS A 131 -32.03 12.26 19.08
C LYS A 131 -31.10 12.26 17.87
N ARG A 132 -30.73 11.06 17.42
CA ARG A 132 -29.90 10.86 16.23
C ARG A 132 -30.68 10.09 15.17
N ARG A 133 -30.52 10.49 13.91
CA ARG A 133 -31.09 9.72 12.78
C ARG A 133 -30.41 8.35 12.71
N VAL A 134 -31.17 7.32 12.35
CA VAL A 134 -30.65 5.95 12.23
C VAL A 134 -29.51 5.88 11.21
N VAL A 135 -29.70 6.51 10.04
CA VAL A 135 -28.67 6.54 8.98
C VAL A 135 -27.37 7.17 9.46
N ASP A 136 -27.43 8.25 10.26
CA ASP A 136 -26.23 8.92 10.77
C ASP A 136 -25.48 8.01 11.76
N ALA A 137 -26.20 7.36 12.68
CA ALA A 137 -25.60 6.45 13.65
C ALA A 137 -24.91 5.25 12.98
N PHE A 138 -25.59 4.63 11.99
CA PHE A 138 -25.03 3.46 11.29
C PHE A 138 -23.87 3.81 10.37
N LEU A 139 -23.96 4.86 9.58
CA LEU A 139 -22.87 5.30 8.71
C LEU A 139 -21.65 5.74 9.51
N TRP A 140 -21.84 6.46 10.60
CA TRP A 140 -20.75 6.85 11.50
C TRP A 140 -20.00 5.64 12.04
N ARG A 141 -20.73 4.67 12.58
CA ARG A 141 -20.13 3.41 13.09
C ARG A 141 -19.43 2.63 11.99
N TRP A 142 -20.02 2.57 10.80
CA TRP A 142 -19.45 1.87 9.67
C TRP A 142 -18.12 2.52 9.23
N MET A 143 -18.10 3.85 9.08
CA MET A 143 -16.87 4.58 8.70
C MET A 143 -15.78 4.43 9.75
N LEU A 144 -16.10 4.57 11.04
CA LEU A 144 -15.14 4.32 12.12
C LEU A 144 -14.61 2.89 12.10
N GLY A 145 -15.49 1.91 11.88
CA GLY A 145 -15.11 0.50 11.77
C GLY A 145 -14.22 0.24 10.56
N ALA A 146 -14.46 0.88 9.43
CA ALA A 146 -13.62 0.78 8.23
C ALA A 146 -12.21 1.31 8.51
N VAL A 147 -12.09 2.48 9.13
CA VAL A 147 -10.79 3.04 9.54
C VAL A 147 -10.10 2.15 10.56
N ALA A 148 -10.82 1.69 11.59
CA ALA A 148 -10.28 0.81 12.61
C ALA A 148 -9.74 -0.51 12.01
N LYS A 149 -10.42 -1.06 11.00
CA LYS A 149 -9.97 -2.28 10.29
C LYS A 149 -8.62 -2.07 9.59
N VAL A 150 -8.40 -0.90 8.99
CA VAL A 150 -7.13 -0.55 8.31
C VAL A 150 -5.96 -0.49 9.29
N TYR A 151 -6.21 -0.01 10.52
CA TYR A 151 -5.18 0.12 11.56
C TYR A 151 -5.11 -1.05 12.53
N ALA A 152 -6.01 -2.05 12.38
CA ALA A 152 -6.00 -3.24 13.23
C ALA A 152 -4.72 -4.07 12.98
N THR A 153 -4.01 -4.39 14.07
CA THR A 153 -2.79 -5.20 14.03
C THR A 153 -2.92 -6.41 14.95
N GLY A 154 -2.42 -7.55 14.50
CA GLY A 154 -2.31 -8.76 15.31
C GLY A 154 -3.65 -9.35 15.75
N ALA A 155 -3.83 -9.56 17.05
CA ALA A 155 -5.01 -10.23 17.63
C ALA A 155 -6.27 -9.34 17.66
N ILE A 156 -6.15 -8.04 17.44
CA ILE A 156 -7.29 -7.11 17.43
C ILE A 156 -7.93 -7.16 16.06
N ARG A 157 -9.02 -7.94 15.96
CA ARG A 157 -9.85 -7.95 14.75
C ARG A 157 -10.94 -6.91 14.90
N ALA A 158 -10.80 -5.77 14.21
CA ALA A 158 -11.91 -4.83 14.09
C ALA A 158 -12.99 -5.48 13.23
N GLN A 159 -14.17 -5.71 13.80
CA GLN A 159 -15.35 -6.14 13.05
C GLN A 159 -16.02 -4.90 12.50
N ASN A 160 -16.15 -4.83 11.18
CA ASN A 160 -16.93 -3.79 10.53
C ASN A 160 -18.26 -4.40 10.05
N PRO A 161 -19.41 -3.85 10.44
CA PRO A 161 -20.71 -4.31 9.92
C PRO A 161 -20.77 -4.06 8.41
N MET A 162 -21.44 -4.93 7.69
CA MET A 162 -21.68 -4.76 6.26
C MET A 162 -22.67 -3.61 6.03
N LEU A 163 -22.31 -2.66 5.19
CA LEU A 163 -23.22 -1.60 4.75
C LEU A 163 -24.11 -2.13 3.62
N VAL A 164 -25.41 -2.23 3.87
CA VAL A 164 -26.40 -2.67 2.88
C VAL A 164 -27.22 -1.47 2.41
N LEU A 165 -27.10 -1.14 1.13
CA LEU A 165 -27.86 -0.08 0.47
C LEU A 165 -29.04 -0.70 -0.29
N SER A 166 -30.28 -0.47 0.16
CA SER A 166 -31.50 -0.93 -0.49
C SER A 166 -32.28 0.24 -1.07
N GLY A 167 -33.05 -0.01 -2.13
CA GLY A 167 -33.87 1.00 -2.78
C GLY A 167 -34.10 0.72 -4.26
N ALA A 168 -34.92 1.54 -4.92
CA ALA A 168 -35.23 1.40 -6.34
C ALA A 168 -33.97 1.45 -7.22
N GLN A 169 -34.10 0.92 -8.43
CA GLN A 169 -33.02 1.00 -9.42
C GLN A 169 -32.71 2.47 -9.79
N ASN A 170 -31.50 2.75 -10.20
CA ASN A 170 -31.03 4.09 -10.60
C ASN A 170 -31.08 5.18 -9.51
N MET A 171 -31.05 4.80 -8.24
CA MET A 171 -30.97 5.72 -7.10
C MET A 171 -29.54 6.06 -6.65
N GLY A 172 -28.53 5.74 -7.44
CA GLY A 172 -27.12 6.08 -7.15
C GLY A 172 -26.43 5.22 -6.09
N LYS A 173 -26.97 4.03 -5.76
CA LYS A 173 -26.38 3.16 -4.72
C LYS A 173 -24.94 2.74 -5.04
N SER A 174 -24.67 2.26 -6.26
CA SER A 174 -23.32 1.87 -6.68
C SER A 174 -22.39 3.08 -6.76
N THR A 175 -22.88 4.22 -7.23
CA THR A 175 -22.12 5.48 -7.25
C THR A 175 -21.73 5.91 -5.84
N LEU A 176 -22.64 5.79 -4.87
CA LEU A 176 -22.36 6.08 -3.48
C LEU A 176 -21.29 5.12 -2.90
N ALA A 177 -21.40 3.83 -3.19
CA ALA A 177 -20.43 2.83 -2.73
C ALA A 177 -19.02 3.12 -3.31
N ALA A 178 -18.93 3.43 -4.60
CA ALA A 178 -17.67 3.82 -5.24
C ALA A 178 -17.09 5.11 -4.63
N TRP A 179 -17.95 6.11 -4.38
CA TRP A 179 -17.52 7.36 -3.77
C TRP A 179 -16.99 7.18 -2.33
N LEU A 180 -17.64 6.30 -1.54
CA LEU A 180 -17.20 5.99 -0.16
C LEU A 180 -15.83 5.27 -0.11
N CYS A 181 -15.41 4.62 -1.19
CA CYS A 181 -14.08 4.00 -1.24
C CYS A 181 -12.94 5.02 -1.10
N GLY A 182 -13.12 6.26 -1.59
CA GLY A 182 -12.13 7.33 -1.49
C GLY A 182 -10.86 7.13 -2.31
N ILE A 183 -10.58 5.91 -2.76
CA ILE A 183 -9.44 5.54 -3.62
C ILE A 183 -10.01 4.76 -4.82
N PRO A 184 -10.23 5.42 -5.98
CA PRO A 184 -10.96 4.82 -7.10
C PRO A 184 -10.40 3.48 -7.58
N ASP A 185 -9.09 3.35 -7.65
CA ASP A 185 -8.41 2.14 -8.11
C ASP A 185 -8.53 0.94 -7.16
N MET A 186 -9.08 1.16 -5.97
CA MET A 186 -9.33 0.11 -4.97
C MET A 186 -10.80 -0.29 -4.86
N PHE A 187 -11.68 0.34 -5.63
CA PHE A 187 -13.08 -0.04 -5.71
C PHE A 187 -13.27 -1.21 -6.68
N ILE A 188 -13.79 -2.31 -6.16
CA ILE A 188 -14.12 -3.50 -6.97
C ILE A 188 -15.64 -3.65 -7.00
N GLU A 189 -16.24 -3.57 -8.18
CA GLU A 189 -17.65 -3.89 -8.40
C GLU A 189 -17.75 -5.33 -8.93
N SER A 190 -18.29 -6.23 -8.11
CA SER A 190 -18.49 -7.61 -8.50
C SER A 190 -19.83 -8.13 -7.99
N SER A 191 -20.42 -9.07 -8.73
CA SER A 191 -21.56 -9.83 -8.23
C SER A 191 -21.07 -10.90 -7.27
N ILE A 192 -21.66 -10.96 -6.07
CA ILE A 192 -21.39 -12.04 -5.12
C ILE A 192 -22.14 -13.29 -5.62
N ASN A 193 -21.41 -14.32 -6.04
CA ASN A 193 -21.98 -15.64 -6.29
C ASN A 193 -21.81 -16.49 -5.01
N PRO A 194 -22.89 -16.75 -4.25
CA PRO A 194 -22.79 -17.51 -3.00
C PRO A 194 -22.25 -18.93 -3.17
N ASP A 195 -22.35 -19.50 -4.39
CA ASP A 195 -21.91 -20.87 -4.68
C ASP A 195 -20.42 -20.98 -5.04
N SER A 196 -19.70 -19.85 -5.20
CA SER A 196 -18.27 -19.87 -5.48
C SER A 196 -17.48 -19.49 -4.22
N GLY A 197 -16.65 -20.41 -3.73
CA GLY A 197 -15.79 -20.18 -2.56
C GLY A 197 -14.70 -19.11 -2.75
N ASP A 198 -14.53 -18.59 -3.97
CA ASP A 198 -13.47 -17.63 -4.30
C ASP A 198 -13.76 -16.23 -3.77
N HIS A 199 -15.01 -15.86 -3.56
CA HIS A 199 -15.39 -14.55 -3.02
C HIS A 199 -15.03 -14.35 -1.54
N LEU A 200 -14.80 -15.43 -0.80
CA LEU A 200 -14.41 -15.38 0.61
C LEU A 200 -12.92 -15.07 0.84
N ARG A 201 -12.10 -15.08 -0.21
CA ARG A 201 -10.66 -14.83 -0.11
C ARG A 201 -10.29 -13.33 -0.17
N TYR A 202 -11.19 -12.48 -0.63
CA TYR A 202 -10.97 -11.04 -0.81
C TYR A 202 -11.83 -10.15 0.11
N ALA A 203 -12.55 -10.74 1.04
CA ALA A 203 -13.29 -10.08 2.11
C ALA A 203 -12.53 -10.21 3.44
#